data_f75025f8ba4a74508219ef01b8aa775a
#
_entry.id   f75025f8ba4a74508219ef01b8aa775a
#
_cell.length_a   1.000
_cell.length_b   1.000
_cell.length_c   1.000
_cell.angle_alpha   90.00
_cell.angle_beta   90.00
_cell.angle_gamma   90.00
#
_symmetry.space_group_name_H-M   'P 1'
#
loop_
_entity.id
_entity.type
_entity.pdbx_description
1 polymer ?
#
loop_
_entity_poly.entity_id
_entity_poly.type
_entity_poly.pdbx_seq_one_letter_code
_entity_poly.pdbx_strand_id
1 'polypeptide(L)'
;LTWTMSSRALAGRDQFIGWDMRTRGLRLGYVVQNNRFLLLPQKRPMNLASRVLKLSVDHLPGAWQERYGRRPLLAETFVDPESYRGTCYRASGWINLGKTAGFSRVSRDYYESNEHPKDLWVKLLSNDALERLRDPSRALPAEDRARRLPGVLPVKVALASSLSDAMRAVPDPRARRGRQFPLNAILCATVLALACGARSVSDIFRFCQDLSSSQRQHLGFRQNPLARKVVPPPGQSCLRKVLARVDPDELARALNTWLQSHYEELPPLLSIDGKVIGNNLATLVSLVDATDGSPV
;
A
#
# COMPACT_ATOMS: atom_id res chain seq x y z
N LEU A 1 -9.45 -10.68 -7.84
CA LEU A 1 -8.77 -11.30 -6.70
C LEU A 1 -7.68 -10.36 -6.21
N THR A 2 -7.56 -10.14 -4.90
CA THR A 2 -6.55 -9.25 -4.32
C THR A 2 -5.84 -9.92 -3.13
N TRP A 3 -4.58 -9.49 -2.92
CA TRP A 3 -3.70 -9.98 -1.87
C TRP A 3 -3.24 -8.85 -0.97
N THR A 4 -3.13 -9.11 0.33
CA THR A 4 -2.65 -8.16 1.34
C THR A 4 -1.70 -8.84 2.31
N MET A 5 -1.13 -8.05 3.23
CA MET A 5 -0.43 -8.59 4.40
C MET A 5 -1.40 -9.39 5.26
N SER A 6 -0.91 -10.44 5.89
CA SER A 6 -1.67 -11.32 6.78
C SER A 6 -2.18 -10.63 8.05
N SER A 7 -3.16 -11.21 8.70
CA SER A 7 -3.61 -10.80 10.03
C SER A 7 -2.51 -10.95 11.06
N ARG A 8 -2.36 -9.95 11.96
CA ARG A 8 -1.27 -9.92 12.94
C ARG A 8 -1.31 -11.09 13.92
N ALA A 9 -2.48 -11.44 14.42
CA ALA A 9 -2.69 -12.56 15.33
C ALA A 9 -3.87 -13.39 14.85
N LEU A 10 -3.67 -14.71 14.72
CA LEU A 10 -4.67 -15.63 14.23
C LEU A 10 -4.38 -17.02 14.79
N ALA A 11 -5.11 -17.40 15.83
CA ALA A 11 -4.83 -18.60 16.64
C ALA A 11 -4.72 -19.88 15.79
N GLY A 12 -5.68 -20.14 14.89
CA GLY A 12 -5.65 -21.36 14.05
C GLY A 12 -4.44 -21.44 13.14
N ARG A 13 -4.04 -20.31 12.50
CA ARG A 13 -2.82 -20.26 11.70
C ARG A 13 -1.57 -20.42 12.56
N ASP A 14 -1.51 -19.70 13.69
CA ASP A 14 -0.34 -19.69 14.57
C ASP A 14 -0.09 -21.09 15.15
N GLN A 15 -1.16 -21.80 15.52
CA GLN A 15 -1.12 -23.21 15.94
C GLN A 15 -0.69 -24.14 14.80
N PHE A 16 -1.22 -23.95 13.59
CA PHE A 16 -0.86 -24.74 12.41
C PHE A 16 0.63 -24.59 12.05
N ILE A 17 1.16 -23.37 12.11
CA ILE A 17 2.58 -23.12 11.87
C ILE A 17 3.42 -23.65 13.06
N GLY A 18 2.94 -23.51 14.29
CA GLY A 18 3.64 -23.93 15.51
C GLY A 18 4.79 -23.00 15.89
N TRP A 19 4.68 -21.71 15.60
CA TRP A 19 5.66 -20.71 16.02
C TRP A 19 5.30 -20.03 17.33
N ASP A 20 6.29 -19.51 18.02
CA ASP A 20 6.09 -18.66 19.20
C ASP A 20 5.85 -17.19 18.79
N MET A 21 5.52 -16.35 19.77
CA MET A 21 5.23 -14.93 19.55
C MET A 21 6.43 -14.17 18.95
N ARG A 22 7.64 -14.51 19.34
CA ARG A 22 8.88 -13.88 18.85
C ARG A 22 9.14 -14.27 17.39
N THR A 23 9.08 -15.54 17.09
CA THR A 23 9.24 -16.08 15.72
C THR A 23 8.16 -15.56 14.79
N ARG A 24 6.89 -15.50 15.27
CA ARG A 24 5.81 -14.84 14.52
C ARG A 24 6.14 -13.39 14.18
N GLY A 25 6.62 -12.61 15.14
CA GLY A 25 6.99 -11.21 14.91
C GLY A 25 8.04 -11.04 13.81
N LEU A 26 8.98 -11.96 13.71
CA LEU A 26 10.05 -11.94 12.70
C LEU A 26 9.58 -12.46 11.33
N ARG A 27 8.64 -13.41 11.29
CA ARG A 27 8.32 -14.19 10.09
C ARG A 27 6.93 -13.93 9.50
N LEU A 28 6.09 -13.15 10.19
CA LEU A 28 4.73 -12.83 9.74
C LEU A 28 4.71 -12.16 8.35
N GLY A 29 5.75 -11.42 7.99
CA GLY A 29 5.89 -10.79 6.67
C GLY A 29 6.00 -11.76 5.49
N TYR A 30 6.17 -13.07 5.77
CA TYR A 30 6.18 -14.15 4.77
C TYR A 30 4.83 -14.87 4.66
N VAL A 31 3.81 -14.38 5.36
CA VAL A 31 2.43 -14.83 5.25
C VAL A 31 1.61 -13.74 4.57
N VAL A 32 0.82 -14.11 3.57
CA VAL A 32 -0.03 -13.20 2.80
C VAL A 32 -1.48 -13.64 2.86
N GLN A 33 -2.39 -12.70 2.72
CA GLN A 33 -3.82 -12.96 2.79
C GLN A 33 -4.50 -12.67 1.45
N ASN A 34 -5.26 -13.64 0.93
CA ASN A 34 -6.25 -13.35 -0.08
C ASN A 34 -7.46 -12.70 0.59
N ASN A 35 -7.59 -11.38 0.46
CA ASN A 35 -8.60 -10.61 1.18
C ASN A 35 -9.86 -10.36 0.37
N ARG A 36 -9.82 -10.50 -0.94
CA ARG A 36 -11.00 -10.40 -1.82
C ARG A 36 -10.89 -11.33 -2.99
N PHE A 37 -11.96 -12.08 -3.22
CA PHE A 37 -12.13 -12.91 -4.40
C PHE A 37 -13.59 -12.81 -4.85
N LEU A 38 -13.81 -12.13 -5.98
CA LEU A 38 -15.12 -11.93 -6.57
C LEU A 38 -15.12 -12.46 -8.00
N LEU A 39 -16.12 -13.23 -8.34
CA LEU A 39 -16.46 -13.61 -9.70
C LEU A 39 -17.78 -12.93 -10.06
N LEU A 40 -17.78 -12.20 -11.16
CA LEU A 40 -18.99 -11.53 -11.64
C LEU A 40 -20.05 -12.56 -12.08
N PRO A 41 -21.37 -12.25 -11.96
CA PRO A 41 -22.47 -13.20 -12.17
C PRO A 41 -22.80 -13.50 -13.66
N GLN A 42 -21.84 -13.37 -14.56
CA GLN A 42 -22.00 -13.69 -15.99
C GLN A 42 -21.85 -15.18 -16.25
N LYS A 43 -22.13 -15.65 -17.50
CA LYS A 43 -21.85 -17.03 -17.92
C LYS A 43 -20.40 -17.40 -17.60
N ARG A 44 -20.19 -18.38 -16.73
CA ARG A 44 -18.87 -18.74 -16.20
C ARG A 44 -18.40 -20.05 -16.81
N PRO A 45 -17.18 -20.13 -17.33
CA PRO A 45 -16.57 -21.42 -17.66
C PRO A 45 -16.51 -22.31 -16.42
N MET A 46 -16.63 -23.62 -16.63
CA MET A 46 -16.52 -24.60 -15.56
C MET A 46 -15.20 -24.45 -14.82
N ASN A 47 -15.24 -24.54 -13.49
CA ASN A 47 -14.09 -24.42 -12.60
C ASN A 47 -13.32 -23.08 -12.69
N LEU A 48 -13.94 -22.03 -13.21
CA LEU A 48 -13.27 -20.72 -13.34
C LEU A 48 -12.66 -20.25 -12.02
N ALA A 49 -13.37 -20.38 -10.89
CA ALA A 49 -12.90 -19.95 -9.59
C ALA A 49 -11.58 -20.63 -9.19
N SER A 50 -11.53 -21.95 -9.24
CA SER A 50 -10.33 -22.72 -8.86
C SER A 50 -9.18 -22.50 -9.85
N ARG A 51 -9.45 -22.33 -11.13
CA ARG A 51 -8.44 -22.01 -12.16
C ARG A 51 -7.81 -20.65 -11.93
N VAL A 52 -8.61 -19.61 -11.69
CA VAL A 52 -8.13 -18.25 -11.40
C VAL A 52 -7.34 -18.23 -10.09
N LEU A 53 -7.84 -18.91 -9.05
CA LEU A 53 -7.17 -19.00 -7.77
C LEU A 53 -5.81 -19.70 -7.91
N LYS A 54 -5.75 -20.82 -8.64
CA LYS A 54 -4.50 -21.54 -8.91
C LYS A 54 -3.48 -20.64 -9.62
N LEU A 55 -3.87 -20.04 -10.75
CA LEU A 55 -3.01 -19.12 -11.51
C LEU A 55 -2.50 -17.98 -10.63
N SER A 56 -3.38 -17.38 -9.82
CA SER A 56 -2.99 -16.30 -8.92
C SER A 56 -1.98 -16.76 -7.87
N VAL A 57 -2.16 -17.97 -7.31
CA VAL A 57 -1.21 -18.55 -6.32
C VAL A 57 0.13 -18.88 -6.96
N ASP A 58 0.14 -19.41 -8.19
CA ASP A 58 1.37 -19.76 -8.91
C ASP A 58 2.23 -18.52 -9.21
N HIS A 59 1.60 -17.38 -9.53
CA HIS A 59 2.30 -16.12 -9.79
C HIS A 59 2.62 -15.30 -8.54
N LEU A 60 1.90 -15.52 -7.44
CA LEU A 60 1.98 -14.72 -6.22
C LEU A 60 3.39 -14.60 -5.64
N PRO A 61 4.19 -15.68 -5.48
CA PRO A 61 5.50 -15.57 -4.84
C PRO A 61 6.47 -14.66 -5.60
N GLY A 62 6.46 -14.73 -6.92
CA GLY A 62 7.31 -13.88 -7.79
C GLY A 62 6.87 -12.42 -7.76
N ALA A 63 5.58 -12.18 -8.03
CA ALA A 63 5.02 -10.83 -8.06
C ALA A 63 5.11 -10.13 -6.69
N TRP A 64 4.94 -10.87 -5.59
CA TRP A 64 5.07 -10.32 -4.25
C TRP A 64 6.52 -9.98 -3.91
N GLN A 65 7.47 -10.84 -4.30
CA GLN A 65 8.90 -10.61 -4.13
C GLN A 65 9.36 -9.38 -4.92
N GLU A 66 8.96 -9.26 -6.17
CA GLU A 66 9.26 -8.10 -7.01
C GLU A 66 8.75 -6.80 -6.37
N ARG A 67 7.53 -6.80 -5.86
CA ARG A 67 6.90 -5.59 -5.31
C ARG A 67 7.32 -5.25 -3.89
N TYR A 68 7.54 -6.26 -3.03
CA TYR A 68 7.75 -6.06 -1.59
C TYR A 68 9.10 -6.60 -1.09
N GLY A 69 9.91 -7.19 -1.95
CA GLY A 69 11.23 -7.72 -1.64
C GLY A 69 11.23 -9.01 -0.82
N ARG A 70 10.06 -9.63 -0.62
CA ARG A 70 9.90 -10.85 0.18
C ARG A 70 9.11 -11.88 -0.58
N ARG A 71 9.62 -13.10 -0.64
CA ARG A 71 8.91 -14.23 -1.24
C ARG A 71 8.02 -14.89 -0.19
N PRO A 72 6.68 -14.84 -0.28
CA PRO A 72 5.80 -15.41 0.71
C PRO A 72 5.92 -16.94 0.75
N LEU A 73 5.74 -17.50 1.94
CA LEU A 73 5.80 -18.93 2.21
C LEU A 73 4.43 -19.55 2.45
N LEU A 74 3.46 -18.75 2.92
CA LEU A 74 2.11 -19.20 3.20
C LEU A 74 1.09 -18.16 2.77
N ALA A 75 0.00 -18.62 2.18
CA ALA A 75 -1.19 -17.84 1.89
C ALA A 75 -2.32 -18.22 2.84
N GLU A 76 -3.09 -17.24 3.32
CA GLU A 76 -4.30 -17.45 4.12
C GLU A 76 -5.50 -16.75 3.51
N THR A 77 -6.69 -17.20 3.84
CA THR A 77 -7.96 -16.54 3.48
C THR A 77 -9.07 -16.88 4.48
N PHE A 78 -10.08 -16.04 4.51
CA PHE A 78 -11.28 -16.22 5.32
C PHE A 78 -12.48 -16.38 4.41
N VAL A 79 -13.22 -17.46 4.59
CA VAL A 79 -14.44 -17.75 3.84
C VAL A 79 -15.61 -17.68 4.82
N ASP A 80 -16.61 -16.91 4.48
CA ASP A 80 -17.88 -16.88 5.21
C ASP A 80 -18.66 -18.16 4.90
N PRO A 81 -18.86 -19.07 5.90
CA PRO A 81 -19.52 -20.35 5.65
C PRO A 81 -21.02 -20.22 5.39
N GLU A 82 -21.65 -19.10 5.78
CA GLU A 82 -23.07 -18.85 5.50
C GLU A 82 -23.30 -18.61 4.00
N SER A 83 -22.35 -17.89 3.37
CA SER A 83 -22.45 -17.53 1.96
C SER A 83 -21.69 -18.48 1.02
N TYR A 84 -20.61 -19.12 1.49
CA TYR A 84 -19.70 -19.87 0.63
C TYR A 84 -19.15 -21.13 1.29
N ARG A 85 -19.12 -22.24 0.55
CA ARG A 85 -18.59 -23.53 1.02
C ARG A 85 -17.06 -23.68 0.88
N GLY A 86 -16.35 -22.68 0.39
CA GLY A 86 -14.90 -22.77 0.16
C GLY A 86 -14.46 -23.78 -0.91
N THR A 87 -15.37 -24.24 -1.78
CA THR A 87 -15.13 -25.33 -2.74
C THR A 87 -13.96 -25.06 -3.68
N CYS A 88 -13.80 -23.81 -4.14
CA CYS A 88 -12.69 -23.42 -5.01
C CYS A 88 -11.32 -23.49 -4.29
N TYR A 89 -11.27 -23.17 -3.02
CA TYR A 89 -10.07 -23.30 -2.19
C TYR A 89 -9.71 -24.76 -2.00
N ARG A 90 -10.68 -25.61 -1.63
CA ARG A 90 -10.47 -27.06 -1.51
C ARG A 90 -9.97 -27.67 -2.83
N ALA A 91 -10.61 -27.34 -3.95
CA ALA A 91 -10.22 -27.82 -5.28
C ALA A 91 -8.84 -27.35 -5.73
N SER A 92 -8.33 -26.26 -5.15
CA SER A 92 -6.99 -25.70 -5.40
C SER A 92 -5.95 -26.16 -4.37
N GLY A 93 -6.29 -27.15 -3.53
CA GLY A 93 -5.38 -27.75 -2.54
C GLY A 93 -5.08 -26.85 -1.36
N TRP A 94 -6.02 -26.02 -0.92
CA TRP A 94 -5.95 -25.29 0.34
C TRP A 94 -6.43 -26.18 1.48
N ILE A 95 -5.89 -25.94 2.67
CA ILE A 95 -6.18 -26.66 3.91
C ILE A 95 -7.14 -25.82 4.75
N ASN A 96 -8.27 -26.39 5.17
CA ASN A 96 -9.17 -25.75 6.12
C ASN A 96 -8.67 -25.98 7.55
N LEU A 97 -8.45 -24.92 8.30
CA LEU A 97 -8.00 -24.96 9.69
C LEU A 97 -9.13 -24.76 10.71
N GLY A 98 -10.38 -24.80 10.26
CA GLY A 98 -11.54 -24.57 11.11
C GLY A 98 -11.97 -23.10 11.15
N LYS A 99 -12.77 -22.76 12.17
CA LYS A 99 -13.41 -21.46 12.30
C LYS A 99 -12.54 -20.47 13.09
N THR A 100 -12.61 -19.21 12.68
CA THR A 100 -12.07 -18.09 13.46
C THR A 100 -12.96 -17.76 14.66
N ALA A 101 -12.45 -16.98 15.60
CA ALA A 101 -13.21 -16.59 16.79
C ALA A 101 -14.29 -15.52 16.54
N GLY A 102 -14.51 -15.09 15.29
CA GLY A 102 -15.57 -14.12 14.95
C GLY A 102 -15.32 -12.71 15.46
N PHE A 103 -14.08 -12.22 15.34
CA PHE A 103 -13.74 -10.84 15.67
C PHE A 103 -13.51 -10.00 14.41
N SER A 104 -14.02 -8.77 14.42
CA SER A 104 -13.73 -7.73 13.44
C SER A 104 -12.88 -6.62 14.04
N ARG A 105 -12.02 -6.03 13.21
CA ARG A 105 -11.20 -4.90 13.62
C ARG A 105 -11.99 -3.61 13.43
N VAL A 106 -12.25 -2.90 14.53
CA VAL A 106 -12.97 -1.62 14.53
C VAL A 106 -11.99 -0.45 14.43
N SER A 107 -10.84 -0.52 15.11
CA SER A 107 -9.79 0.49 15.05
C SER A 107 -8.40 -0.16 15.10
N ARG A 108 -7.34 0.64 15.16
CA ARG A 108 -5.95 0.16 15.03
C ARG A 108 -5.60 -0.99 15.99
N ASP A 109 -6.09 -0.94 17.23
CA ASP A 109 -5.78 -1.93 18.26
C ASP A 109 -7.04 -2.42 19.00
N TYR A 110 -8.23 -2.18 18.42
CA TYR A 110 -9.51 -2.53 18.99
C TYR A 110 -10.27 -3.51 18.10
N TYR A 111 -10.70 -4.64 18.70
CA TYR A 111 -11.44 -5.71 18.05
C TYR A 111 -12.74 -5.96 18.80
N GLU A 112 -13.84 -6.09 18.08
CA GLU A 112 -15.14 -6.47 18.62
C GLU A 112 -15.58 -7.83 18.08
N SER A 113 -16.28 -8.60 18.90
CA SER A 113 -16.96 -9.81 18.43
C SER A 113 -18.05 -9.41 17.46
N ASN A 114 -18.00 -9.98 16.26
CA ASN A 114 -19.06 -9.81 15.28
C ASN A 114 -19.97 -11.04 15.15
N GLU A 115 -19.76 -12.05 16.01
CA GLU A 115 -20.51 -13.30 16.06
C GLU A 115 -20.59 -14.07 14.71
N HIS A 116 -19.75 -13.69 13.74
CA HIS A 116 -19.67 -14.33 12.43
C HIS A 116 -18.30 -15.01 12.23
N PRO A 117 -18.10 -16.21 12.82
CA PRO A 117 -16.88 -16.96 12.63
C PRO A 117 -16.71 -17.39 11.16
N LYS A 118 -15.54 -17.16 10.59
CA LYS A 118 -15.21 -17.51 9.20
C LYS A 118 -14.35 -18.75 9.17
N ASP A 119 -14.48 -19.55 8.12
CA ASP A 119 -13.57 -20.65 7.86
C ASP A 119 -12.21 -20.11 7.44
N LEU A 120 -11.18 -20.55 8.15
CA LEU A 120 -9.79 -20.21 7.85
C LEU A 120 -9.21 -21.25 6.91
N TRP A 121 -8.73 -20.82 5.76
CA TRP A 121 -8.04 -21.63 4.80
C TRP A 121 -6.61 -21.17 4.60
N VAL A 122 -5.68 -22.10 4.48
CA VAL A 122 -4.26 -21.83 4.23
C VAL A 122 -3.73 -22.65 3.07
N LYS A 123 -2.71 -22.11 2.40
CA LYS A 123 -1.98 -22.76 1.32
C LYS A 123 -0.49 -22.55 1.51
N LEU A 124 0.26 -23.65 1.56
CA LEU A 124 1.71 -23.60 1.54
C LEU A 124 2.17 -23.24 0.13
N LEU A 125 3.09 -22.29 0.02
CA LEU A 125 3.64 -21.77 -1.24
C LEU A 125 5.00 -22.40 -1.58
N SER A 126 5.58 -23.19 -0.67
CA SER A 126 6.74 -24.04 -0.89
C SER A 126 6.67 -25.27 0.01
N ASN A 127 7.37 -26.33 -0.34
CA ASN A 127 7.35 -27.60 0.41
C ASN A 127 7.95 -27.46 1.82
N ASP A 128 8.91 -26.56 1.99
CA ASP A 128 9.61 -26.27 3.23
C ASP A 128 9.04 -25.06 4.01
N ALA A 129 7.87 -24.57 3.59
CA ALA A 129 7.25 -23.36 4.15
C ALA A 129 7.04 -23.44 5.67
N LEU A 130 6.50 -24.54 6.19
CA LEU A 130 6.25 -24.70 7.63
C LEU A 130 7.55 -24.76 8.43
N GLU A 131 8.55 -25.48 7.96
CA GLU A 131 9.85 -25.55 8.62
C GLU A 131 10.48 -24.16 8.70
N ARG A 132 10.49 -23.44 7.58
CA ARG A 132 11.03 -22.07 7.53
C ARG A 132 10.24 -21.09 8.38
N LEU A 133 8.93 -21.23 8.50
CA LEU A 133 8.12 -20.35 9.34
C LEU A 133 8.25 -20.64 10.82
N ARG A 134 8.43 -21.92 11.19
CA ARG A 134 8.48 -22.39 12.58
C ARG A 134 9.86 -22.21 13.21
N ASP A 135 10.90 -22.57 12.49
CA ASP A 135 12.27 -22.63 13.01
C ASP A 135 13.03 -21.33 12.71
N PRO A 136 13.35 -20.52 13.75
CA PRO A 136 14.10 -19.28 13.56
C PRO A 136 15.53 -19.46 13.04
N SER A 137 16.11 -20.68 13.14
CA SER A 137 17.44 -20.98 12.60
C SER A 137 17.44 -21.23 11.09
N ARG A 138 16.29 -21.59 10.51
CA ARG A 138 16.16 -21.82 9.07
C ARG A 138 16.26 -20.51 8.30
N ALA A 139 17.06 -20.52 7.25
CA ALA A 139 17.16 -19.39 6.34
C ALA A 139 15.80 -19.12 5.68
N LEU A 140 15.32 -17.88 5.77
CA LEU A 140 14.19 -17.42 4.98
C LEU A 140 14.61 -17.28 3.51
N PRO A 141 13.65 -17.34 2.55
CA PRO A 141 13.95 -16.92 1.19
C PRO A 141 14.65 -15.58 1.25
N ALA A 142 15.80 -15.48 0.57
CA ALA A 142 16.58 -14.25 0.60
C ALA A 142 15.62 -13.08 0.43
N GLU A 143 15.60 -12.18 1.41
CA GLU A 143 15.07 -10.86 1.15
C GLU A 143 15.99 -10.35 0.05
N ASP A 144 15.55 -10.43 -1.18
CA ASP A 144 16.01 -9.44 -2.10
C ASP A 144 15.63 -8.15 -1.38
N ARG A 145 16.63 -7.51 -0.78
CA ARG A 145 16.53 -6.06 -0.65
C ARG A 145 16.23 -5.66 -2.06
N ALA A 146 14.91 -5.59 -2.32
CA ALA A 146 14.40 -5.37 -3.63
C ALA A 146 15.31 -4.31 -4.15
N ARG A 147 16.04 -4.60 -5.22
CA ARG A 147 16.79 -3.59 -5.93
C ARG A 147 15.72 -2.55 -6.16
N ARG A 148 15.57 -1.68 -5.14
CA ARG A 148 14.57 -0.61 -5.18
C ARG A 148 15.04 0.12 -6.38
N LEU A 149 14.40 -0.16 -7.50
CA LEU A 149 14.61 0.61 -8.70
C LEU A 149 14.49 2.03 -8.19
N PRO A 150 15.55 2.82 -8.24
CA PRO A 150 15.53 4.17 -7.69
C PRO A 150 14.25 4.76 -8.19
N GLY A 151 13.34 5.20 -7.26
CA GLY A 151 12.01 5.63 -7.63
C GLY A 151 12.13 6.55 -8.83
N VAL A 152 11.59 6.15 -9.95
CA VAL A 152 11.59 7.01 -11.13
C VAL A 152 10.58 8.08 -10.82
N LEU A 153 11.00 9.35 -10.84
CA LEU A 153 10.04 10.43 -10.80
C LEU A 153 9.05 10.22 -11.95
N PRO A 154 7.74 10.17 -11.69
CA PRO A 154 6.73 9.88 -12.71
C PRO A 154 6.64 10.97 -13.77
N VAL A 155 7.32 12.08 -13.55
CA VAL A 155 7.32 13.27 -14.39
C VAL A 155 8.73 13.75 -14.67
N LYS A 156 8.90 14.50 -15.76
CA LYS A 156 10.17 15.19 -16.06
C LYS A 156 10.62 16.07 -14.90
N VAL A 157 11.91 16.14 -14.63
CA VAL A 157 12.50 16.93 -13.53
C VAL A 157 12.01 18.40 -13.55
N ALA A 158 11.92 19.00 -14.74
CA ALA A 158 11.44 20.37 -14.90
C ALA A 158 10.01 20.54 -14.38
N LEU A 159 9.12 19.57 -14.67
CA LEU A 159 7.73 19.59 -14.20
C LEU A 159 7.65 19.36 -12.68
N ALA A 160 8.48 18.49 -12.12
CA ALA A 160 8.54 18.29 -10.68
C ALA A 160 9.05 19.54 -9.94
N SER A 161 10.03 20.24 -10.51
CA SER A 161 10.54 21.50 -9.94
C SER A 161 9.48 22.61 -10.02
N SER A 162 8.79 22.74 -11.15
CA SER A 162 7.67 23.68 -11.34
C SER A 162 6.55 23.42 -10.35
N LEU A 163 6.15 22.17 -10.14
CA LEU A 163 5.17 21.78 -9.10
C LEU A 163 5.66 22.17 -7.69
N SER A 164 6.92 21.90 -7.39
CA SER A 164 7.50 22.26 -6.09
C SER A 164 7.48 23.78 -5.86
N ASP A 165 7.73 24.56 -6.90
CA ASP A 165 7.68 26.02 -6.83
C ASP A 165 6.25 26.52 -6.62
N ALA A 166 5.27 25.97 -7.33
CA ALA A 166 3.86 26.28 -7.12
C ALA A 166 3.38 25.97 -5.69
N MET A 167 3.86 24.89 -5.10
CA MET A 167 3.54 24.53 -3.70
C MET A 167 4.09 25.52 -2.66
N ARG A 168 4.96 26.46 -3.03
CA ARG A 168 5.44 27.53 -2.13
C ARG A 168 4.33 28.54 -1.80
N ALA A 169 3.29 28.62 -2.62
CA ALA A 169 2.14 29.48 -2.36
C ALA A 169 1.31 28.99 -1.15
N VAL A 170 1.40 27.71 -0.79
CA VAL A 170 0.65 27.16 0.34
C VAL A 170 1.26 27.60 1.67
N PRO A 171 0.50 28.26 2.57
CA PRO A 171 0.99 28.68 3.86
C PRO A 171 1.44 27.49 4.74
N ASP A 172 2.59 27.62 5.40
CA ASP A 172 3.09 26.56 6.28
C ASP A 172 2.46 26.66 7.67
N PRO A 173 1.56 25.73 8.05
CA PRO A 173 0.84 25.78 9.32
C PRO A 173 1.71 25.44 10.54
N ARG A 174 2.98 25.08 10.34
CA ARG A 174 3.90 24.68 11.41
C ARG A 174 4.61 25.87 12.03
N ALA A 175 4.87 25.79 13.33
CA ALA A 175 5.79 26.72 13.99
C ALA A 175 7.20 26.60 13.40
N ARG A 176 7.98 27.69 13.40
CA ARG A 176 9.33 27.75 12.79
C ARG A 176 10.26 26.62 13.27
N ARG A 177 10.22 26.27 14.55
CA ARG A 177 11.02 25.16 15.13
C ARG A 177 10.68 23.77 14.58
N GLY A 178 9.50 23.58 14.01
CA GLY A 178 9.05 22.29 13.42
C GLY A 178 9.33 22.13 11.93
N ARG A 179 10.01 23.08 11.28
CA ARG A 179 10.20 23.13 9.81
C ARG A 179 11.52 22.49 9.36
N GLN A 180 11.79 21.27 9.83
CA GLN A 180 12.98 20.53 9.38
C GLN A 180 12.97 20.28 7.86
N PHE A 181 11.79 19.98 7.30
CA PHE A 181 11.59 19.77 5.87
C PHE A 181 10.74 20.92 5.30
N PRO A 182 11.10 21.51 4.13
CA PRO A 182 10.28 22.52 3.46
C PRO A 182 8.88 21.98 3.14
N LEU A 183 7.84 22.80 3.34
CA LEU A 183 6.45 22.40 3.09
C LEU A 183 6.23 22.06 1.62
N ASN A 184 6.71 22.93 0.72
CA ASN A 184 6.60 22.71 -0.73
C ASN A 184 7.16 21.37 -1.17
N ALA A 185 8.30 20.94 -0.60
CA ALA A 185 8.89 19.63 -0.90
C ALA A 185 8.02 18.48 -0.41
N ILE A 186 7.44 18.59 0.78
CA ILE A 186 6.51 17.59 1.32
C ILE A 186 5.26 17.50 0.44
N LEU A 187 4.67 18.63 0.07
CA LEU A 187 3.46 18.67 -0.74
C LEU A 187 3.73 18.15 -2.16
N CYS A 188 4.81 18.58 -2.80
CA CYS A 188 5.21 18.09 -4.12
C CYS A 188 5.41 16.56 -4.11
N ALA A 189 6.16 16.03 -3.13
CA ALA A 189 6.34 14.58 -2.99
C ALA A 189 5.02 13.85 -2.73
N THR A 190 4.10 14.46 -1.98
CA THR A 190 2.77 13.90 -1.71
C THR A 190 1.95 13.81 -2.99
N VAL A 191 1.86 14.89 -3.76
CA VAL A 191 1.11 14.93 -5.04
C VAL A 191 1.67 13.88 -6.00
N LEU A 192 2.99 13.81 -6.16
CA LEU A 192 3.61 12.82 -7.05
C LEU A 192 3.41 11.38 -6.56
N ALA A 193 3.48 11.15 -5.25
CA ALA A 193 3.20 9.82 -4.69
C ALA A 193 1.75 9.39 -4.97
N LEU A 194 0.79 10.32 -4.85
CA LEU A 194 -0.61 10.07 -5.14
C LEU A 194 -0.84 9.80 -6.63
N ALA A 195 -0.20 10.55 -7.50
CA ALA A 195 -0.21 10.30 -8.95
C ALA A 195 0.39 8.93 -9.30
N CYS A 196 1.34 8.42 -8.48
CA CYS A 196 1.87 7.06 -8.59
C CYS A 196 1.00 5.99 -7.91
N GLY A 197 -0.21 6.33 -7.46
CA GLY A 197 -1.14 5.39 -6.86
C GLY A 197 -0.96 5.15 -5.36
N ALA A 198 -0.24 6.03 -4.63
CA ALA A 198 -0.21 5.99 -3.16
C ALA A 198 -1.63 6.21 -2.61
N ARG A 199 -2.01 5.43 -1.59
CA ARG A 199 -3.35 5.48 -0.98
C ARG A 199 -3.30 5.72 0.53
N SER A 200 -2.11 5.89 1.07
CA SER A 200 -1.90 6.09 2.51
C SER A 200 -0.64 6.90 2.77
N VAL A 201 -0.57 7.50 3.97
CA VAL A 201 0.67 8.19 4.42
C VAL A 201 1.88 7.24 4.44
N SER A 202 1.65 5.94 4.65
CA SER A 202 2.71 4.93 4.58
C SER A 202 3.23 4.73 3.16
N ASP A 203 2.37 4.85 2.15
CA ASP A 203 2.77 4.76 0.75
C ASP A 203 3.55 6.01 0.34
N ILE A 204 3.09 7.20 0.74
CA ILE A 204 3.79 8.47 0.53
C ILE A 204 5.19 8.40 1.17
N PHE A 205 5.29 7.88 2.39
CA PHE A 205 6.57 7.69 3.06
C PHE A 205 7.50 6.76 2.27
N ARG A 206 6.99 5.61 1.80
CA ARG A 206 7.77 4.68 0.97
C ARG A 206 8.23 5.33 -0.34
N PHE A 207 7.34 6.06 -1.01
CA PHE A 207 7.70 6.84 -2.20
C PHE A 207 8.86 7.78 -1.92
N CYS A 208 8.79 8.57 -0.85
CA CYS A 208 9.88 9.48 -0.46
C CYS A 208 11.20 8.74 -0.14
N GLN A 209 11.13 7.54 0.45
CA GLN A 209 12.32 6.73 0.72
C GLN A 209 12.96 6.17 -0.55
N ASP A 210 12.15 5.79 -1.53
CA ASP A 210 12.59 5.17 -2.78
C ASP A 210 13.24 6.18 -3.74
N LEU A 211 12.96 7.48 -3.58
CA LEU A 211 13.64 8.53 -4.34
C LEU A 211 15.13 8.63 -3.97
N SER A 212 15.97 8.85 -4.97
CA SER A 212 17.38 9.18 -4.76
C SER A 212 17.55 10.55 -4.09
N SER A 213 18.73 10.82 -3.51
CA SER A 213 19.03 12.14 -2.94
C SER A 213 18.89 13.27 -3.98
N SER A 214 19.32 13.03 -5.22
CA SER A 214 19.17 14.00 -6.32
C SER A 214 17.68 14.27 -6.61
N GLN A 215 16.87 13.23 -6.74
CA GLN A 215 15.45 13.37 -6.98
C GLN A 215 14.76 14.14 -5.84
N ARG A 216 15.05 13.82 -4.59
CA ARG A 216 14.53 14.58 -3.44
C ARG A 216 14.94 16.05 -3.47
N GLN A 217 16.16 16.33 -3.91
CA GLN A 217 16.63 17.71 -4.06
C GLN A 217 15.83 18.49 -5.13
N HIS A 218 15.50 17.85 -6.26
CA HIS A 218 14.64 18.46 -7.30
C HIS A 218 13.20 18.72 -6.81
N LEU A 219 12.73 17.94 -5.83
CA LEU A 219 11.45 18.21 -5.17
C LEU A 219 11.52 19.34 -4.12
N GLY A 220 12.70 19.90 -3.88
CA GLY A 220 12.90 20.99 -2.94
C GLY A 220 13.34 20.57 -1.55
N PHE A 221 13.66 19.30 -1.30
CA PHE A 221 14.24 18.86 -0.04
C PHE A 221 15.68 19.37 0.07
N ARG A 222 16.06 19.80 1.28
CA ARG A 222 17.39 20.35 1.54
C ARG A 222 18.36 19.25 1.95
N GLN A 223 19.63 19.42 1.59
CA GLN A 223 20.71 18.58 2.08
C GLN A 223 20.87 18.74 3.60
N ASN A 224 21.22 17.64 4.26
CA ASN A 224 21.63 17.74 5.65
C ASN A 224 23.01 18.40 5.72
N PRO A 225 23.18 19.54 6.44
CA PRO A 225 24.48 20.21 6.54
C PRO A 225 25.59 19.33 7.17
N LEU A 226 25.17 18.38 8.03
CA LEU A 226 26.09 17.49 8.77
C LEU A 226 26.41 16.21 7.99
N ALA A 227 25.56 15.80 7.04
CA ALA A 227 25.76 14.61 6.23
C ALA A 227 25.96 15.03 4.77
N ARG A 228 27.21 15.20 4.37
CA ARG A 228 27.59 15.60 3.01
C ARG A 228 26.89 14.69 1.98
N LYS A 229 26.13 15.28 1.06
CA LYS A 229 25.43 14.66 -0.09
C LYS A 229 24.16 13.85 0.21
N VAL A 230 23.70 13.74 1.44
CA VAL A 230 22.46 13.01 1.76
C VAL A 230 21.32 13.98 1.97
N VAL A 231 20.24 13.79 1.21
CA VAL A 231 18.95 14.47 1.40
C VAL A 231 18.02 13.45 2.06
N PRO A 232 17.81 13.53 3.39
CA PRO A 232 16.97 12.56 4.08
C PRO A 232 15.50 12.70 3.64
N PRO A 233 14.74 11.61 3.55
CA PRO A 233 13.30 11.69 3.38
C PRO A 233 12.62 12.10 4.68
N PRO A 234 11.44 12.75 4.63
CA PRO A 234 10.64 13.01 5.81
C PRO A 234 10.14 11.70 6.43
N GLY A 235 10.16 11.59 7.76
CA GLY A 235 9.61 10.43 8.46
C GLY A 235 8.07 10.37 8.37
N GLN A 236 7.50 9.18 8.48
CA GLN A 236 6.04 8.96 8.40
C GLN A 236 5.25 9.81 9.41
N SER A 237 5.77 9.97 10.63
CA SER A 237 5.16 10.83 11.66
C SER A 237 5.16 12.31 11.25
N CYS A 238 6.23 12.76 10.58
CA CYS A 238 6.32 14.13 10.05
C CYS A 238 5.25 14.33 8.95
N LEU A 239 5.19 13.44 7.97
CA LEU A 239 4.17 13.48 6.90
C LEU A 239 2.77 13.55 7.47
N ARG A 240 2.42 12.66 8.42
CA ARG A 240 1.09 12.63 9.04
C ARG A 240 0.76 13.95 9.74
N LYS A 241 1.67 14.50 10.53
CA LYS A 241 1.46 15.76 11.28
C LYS A 241 1.32 16.96 10.35
N VAL A 242 2.06 16.98 9.25
CA VAL A 242 2.02 18.07 8.28
C VAL A 242 0.73 18.03 7.48
N LEU A 243 0.43 16.87 6.87
CA LEU A 243 -0.75 16.72 6.01
C LEU A 243 -2.06 16.92 6.76
N ALA A 244 -2.11 16.60 8.06
CA ALA A 244 -3.29 16.85 8.90
C ALA A 244 -3.53 18.33 9.23
N ARG A 245 -2.58 19.23 8.93
CA ARG A 245 -2.67 20.67 9.27
C ARG A 245 -2.69 21.58 8.06
N VAL A 246 -2.35 21.06 6.88
CA VAL A 246 -2.39 21.82 5.63
C VAL A 246 -3.83 22.13 5.29
N ASP A 247 -4.09 23.38 4.94
CA ASP A 247 -5.39 23.80 4.45
C ASP A 247 -5.63 23.19 3.05
N PRO A 248 -6.68 22.38 2.88
CA PRO A 248 -6.96 21.71 1.62
C PRO A 248 -7.32 22.70 0.50
N ASP A 249 -7.96 23.81 0.81
CA ASP A 249 -8.37 24.81 -0.18
C ASP A 249 -7.17 25.59 -0.73
N GLU A 250 -6.20 25.89 0.14
CA GLU A 250 -4.93 26.50 -0.28
C GLU A 250 -4.13 25.54 -1.18
N LEU A 251 -4.09 24.26 -0.82
CA LEU A 251 -3.44 23.25 -1.65
C LEU A 251 -4.13 23.11 -3.01
N ALA A 252 -5.47 23.05 -3.03
CA ALA A 252 -6.24 22.95 -4.26
C ALA A 252 -6.02 24.17 -5.16
N ARG A 253 -6.01 25.39 -4.60
CA ARG A 253 -5.70 26.61 -5.36
C ARG A 253 -4.32 26.57 -5.99
N ALA A 254 -3.30 26.19 -5.24
CA ALA A 254 -1.94 26.09 -5.74
C ALA A 254 -1.81 25.04 -6.87
N LEU A 255 -2.48 23.90 -6.73
CA LEU A 255 -2.52 22.86 -7.75
C LEU A 255 -3.26 23.34 -9.02
N ASN A 256 -4.42 23.95 -8.87
CA ASN A 256 -5.19 24.47 -10.02
C ASN A 256 -4.42 25.53 -10.79
N THR A 257 -3.77 26.47 -10.08
CA THR A 257 -2.93 27.50 -10.73
C THR A 257 -1.76 26.84 -11.49
N TRP A 258 -1.15 25.81 -10.91
CA TRP A 258 -0.06 25.08 -11.56
C TRP A 258 -0.57 24.32 -12.78
N LEU A 259 -1.68 23.62 -12.70
CA LEU A 259 -2.29 22.90 -13.83
C LEU A 259 -2.61 23.86 -14.97
N GLN A 260 -3.29 24.98 -14.67
CA GLN A 260 -3.64 26.00 -15.68
C GLN A 260 -2.41 26.58 -16.39
N SER A 261 -1.26 26.68 -15.72
CA SER A 261 -0.02 27.16 -16.34
C SER A 261 0.65 26.16 -17.29
N HIS A 262 0.22 24.87 -17.27
CA HIS A 262 0.81 23.79 -18.06
C HIS A 262 -0.12 23.24 -19.13
N TYR A 263 -1.40 23.54 -19.06
CA TYR A 263 -2.40 23.14 -20.06
C TYR A 263 -2.93 24.42 -20.77
N GLU A 264 -2.68 24.53 -22.07
CA GLU A 264 -3.18 25.63 -22.87
C GLU A 264 -4.72 25.57 -23.01
N GLU A 265 -5.29 24.36 -23.00
CA GLU A 265 -6.73 24.11 -22.94
C GLU A 265 -7.03 22.93 -22.03
N LEU A 266 -7.90 23.14 -21.03
CA LEU A 266 -8.46 22.05 -20.25
C LEU A 266 -9.49 21.29 -21.10
N PRO A 267 -9.59 19.95 -20.98
CA PRO A 267 -10.64 19.21 -21.67
C PRO A 267 -12.03 19.78 -21.35
N PRO A 268 -12.94 19.80 -22.32
CA PRO A 268 -14.25 20.41 -22.14
C PRO A 268 -15.12 19.76 -21.06
N LEU A 269 -14.77 18.55 -20.63
CA LEU A 269 -15.45 17.82 -19.56
C LEU A 269 -14.45 17.22 -18.60
N LEU A 270 -14.43 17.71 -17.37
CA LEU A 270 -13.61 17.19 -16.28
C LEU A 270 -14.49 16.43 -15.30
N SER A 271 -14.13 15.19 -15.01
CA SER A 271 -14.73 14.40 -13.92
C SER A 271 -13.89 14.55 -12.65
N ILE A 272 -14.55 14.91 -11.57
CA ILE A 272 -13.93 15.03 -10.24
C ILE A 272 -14.28 13.78 -9.45
N ASP A 273 -13.29 12.92 -9.18
CA ASP A 273 -13.46 11.79 -8.27
C ASP A 273 -12.82 12.12 -6.93
N GLY A 274 -13.64 12.20 -5.91
CA GLY A 274 -13.21 12.44 -4.52
C GLY A 274 -13.02 11.13 -3.76
N LYS A 275 -11.79 10.79 -3.37
CA LYS A 275 -11.51 9.66 -2.48
C LYS A 275 -11.08 10.13 -1.11
N VAL A 276 -11.78 9.66 -0.08
CA VAL A 276 -11.38 9.89 1.32
C VAL A 276 -10.21 8.98 1.66
N ILE A 277 -9.09 9.58 2.04
CA ILE A 277 -7.91 8.85 2.53
C ILE A 277 -8.04 8.70 4.04
N GLY A 278 -8.20 7.46 4.49
CA GLY A 278 -8.15 7.00 5.89
C GLY A 278 -8.82 7.93 6.91
N ASN A 279 -9.89 7.52 7.53
CA ASN A 279 -10.59 8.20 8.64
C ASN A 279 -10.68 9.74 8.53
N ASN A 280 -11.12 10.26 7.39
CA ASN A 280 -11.31 11.69 7.11
C ASN A 280 -10.02 12.56 7.16
N LEU A 281 -8.84 11.97 6.93
CA LEU A 281 -7.57 12.70 6.96
C LEU A 281 -7.34 13.60 5.73
N ALA A 282 -7.90 13.29 4.59
CA ALA A 282 -7.94 14.12 3.40
C ALA A 282 -8.94 13.59 2.38
N THR A 283 -9.59 14.48 1.66
CA THR A 283 -10.32 14.14 0.43
C THR A 283 -9.38 14.36 -0.74
N LEU A 284 -9.08 13.32 -1.47
CA LEU A 284 -8.30 13.41 -2.70
C LEU A 284 -9.25 13.68 -3.84
N VAL A 285 -8.98 14.74 -4.58
CA VAL A 285 -9.68 15.06 -5.83
C VAL A 285 -8.76 14.64 -6.97
N SER A 286 -9.15 13.65 -7.75
CA SER A 286 -8.52 13.35 -9.04
C SER A 286 -9.34 14.01 -10.15
N LEU A 287 -8.67 14.78 -11.00
CA LEU A 287 -9.22 15.29 -12.24
C LEU A 287 -8.96 14.25 -13.34
N VAL A 288 -10.02 13.88 -14.00
CA VAL A 288 -9.98 12.88 -15.08
C VAL A 288 -10.72 13.48 -16.27
N ASP A 289 -10.16 13.35 -17.46
CA ASP A 289 -10.90 13.62 -18.69
C ASP A 289 -12.11 12.68 -18.73
N ALA A 290 -13.32 13.24 -18.76
CA ALA A 290 -14.54 12.44 -18.75
C ALA A 290 -14.79 11.73 -20.09
N THR A 291 -14.03 12.06 -21.14
CA THR A 291 -14.18 11.49 -22.48
C THR A 291 -13.42 10.17 -22.63
N ASP A 292 -12.22 10.06 -22.08
CA ASP A 292 -11.36 8.89 -22.25
C ASP A 292 -10.83 8.29 -20.93
N GLY A 293 -11.14 8.93 -19.79
CA GLY A 293 -10.72 8.48 -18.47
C GLY A 293 -9.23 8.73 -18.17
N SER A 294 -8.53 9.48 -19.00
CA SER A 294 -7.14 9.84 -18.75
C SER A 294 -7.00 10.84 -17.60
N PRO A 295 -6.00 10.69 -16.72
CA PRO A 295 -5.74 11.70 -15.70
C PRO A 295 -5.25 12.98 -16.35
N VAL A 296 -5.88 14.09 -15.99
CA VAL A 296 -5.52 15.44 -16.42
C VAL A 296 -4.51 16.04 -15.45
#